data_97b76f89e130d5a881f221a5fe32e9ea
#
_entry.id   97b76f89e130d5a881f221a5fe32e9ea
#
_cell.length_a   1.000
_cell.length_b   1.000
_cell.length_c   1.000
_cell.angle_alpha   90.00
_cell.angle_beta   90.00
_cell.angle_gamma   90.00
#
_symmetry.space_group_name_H-M   'P 1'
#
loop_
_entity.id
_entity.type
_entity.pdbx_description
1 polymer ?
#
loop_
_entity_poly.entity_id
_entity_poly.type
_entity_poly.pdbx_seq_one_letter_code
_entity_poly.pdbx_strand_id
1 'polypeptide(L)'
;MVFQSFNLFENLDVLENTIVAQTTVLNRERSEAEKIAKENLEKVGMGERYWQAKPKQLSGGQKQRVAIARALSMNPDAILFDEPTSALDPEMVGEVLKIMQDLAQEGLTMIVVTHEMEFARDVSHRVIFMDKGVIAEEGKPEDLFTNPKEDRTKEFLQRYLK
;
A
#
# COMPACT_ATOMS: atom_id res chain seq x y z
N MET A 1 -5.76 -6.59 1.94
CA MET A 1 -4.54 -6.26 2.69
C MET A 1 -3.33 -6.35 1.77
N VAL A 2 -2.41 -5.41 1.87
CA VAL A 2 -1.13 -5.36 1.15
C VAL A 2 -0.03 -5.52 2.18
N PHE A 3 0.85 -6.49 1.96
CA PHE A 3 1.88 -6.92 2.92
C PHE A 3 3.27 -6.41 2.51
N GLN A 4 4.17 -6.34 3.46
CA GLN A 4 5.59 -6.04 3.26
C GLN A 4 6.25 -6.97 2.23
N SER A 5 5.93 -8.26 2.23
CA SER A 5 6.54 -9.29 1.38
C SER A 5 5.78 -9.57 0.08
N PHE A 6 4.94 -8.64 -0.38
CA PHE A 6 4.15 -8.68 -1.63
C PHE A 6 3.15 -9.84 -1.74
N ASN A 7 3.51 -11.06 -1.34
CA ASN A 7 2.71 -12.28 -1.35
C ASN A 7 2.05 -12.56 -2.72
N LEU A 8 2.79 -12.38 -3.81
CA LEU A 8 2.33 -12.76 -5.14
C LEU A 8 2.44 -14.27 -5.32
N PHE A 9 1.53 -14.83 -6.09
CA PHE A 9 1.59 -16.23 -6.51
C PHE A 9 2.67 -16.41 -7.57
N GLU A 10 3.77 -17.07 -7.23
CA GLU A 10 4.96 -17.21 -8.09
C GLU A 10 4.67 -18.01 -9.38
N ASN A 11 3.68 -18.88 -9.37
CA ASN A 11 3.24 -19.68 -10.52
C ASN A 11 2.30 -18.93 -11.47
N LEU A 12 1.73 -17.80 -11.04
CA LEU A 12 0.85 -16.96 -11.84
C LEU A 12 1.62 -15.76 -12.41
N ASP A 13 1.21 -15.26 -13.58
CA ASP A 13 1.71 -13.98 -14.08
C ASP A 13 1.02 -12.79 -13.40
N VAL A 14 1.41 -11.58 -13.78
CA VAL A 14 0.88 -10.33 -13.22
C VAL A 14 -0.63 -10.23 -13.37
N LEU A 15 -1.15 -10.53 -14.55
CA LEU A 15 -2.59 -10.44 -14.81
C LEU A 15 -3.36 -11.48 -14.01
N GLU A 16 -2.92 -12.74 -14.00
CA GLU A 16 -3.55 -13.81 -13.23
C GLU A 16 -3.48 -13.58 -11.72
N ASN A 17 -2.39 -13.01 -11.20
CA ASN A 17 -2.30 -12.60 -9.80
C ASN A 17 -3.41 -11.62 -9.42
N THR A 18 -3.83 -10.77 -10.35
CA THR A 18 -4.86 -9.76 -10.12
C THR A 18 -6.27 -10.30 -10.36
N ILE A 19 -6.43 -11.34 -11.19
CA ILE A 19 -7.72 -11.96 -11.52
C ILE A 19 -8.15 -13.00 -10.48
N VAL A 20 -7.22 -13.85 -10.02
CA VAL A 20 -7.55 -15.08 -9.28
C VAL A 20 -8.45 -14.85 -8.06
N ALA A 21 -8.20 -13.82 -7.28
CA ALA A 21 -9.02 -13.52 -6.10
C ALA A 21 -10.45 -13.07 -6.49
N GLN A 22 -10.61 -12.35 -7.58
CA GLN A 22 -11.91 -11.88 -8.06
C GLN A 22 -12.81 -13.05 -8.48
N THR A 23 -12.25 -14.01 -9.20
CA THR A 23 -13.00 -15.18 -9.68
C THR A 23 -13.26 -16.20 -8.59
N THR A 24 -12.30 -16.40 -7.67
CA THR A 24 -12.38 -17.44 -6.64
C THR A 24 -13.21 -17.01 -5.43
N VAL A 25 -13.10 -15.74 -5.02
CA VAL A 25 -13.74 -15.23 -3.79
C VAL A 25 -15.04 -14.50 -4.10
N LEU A 26 -15.04 -13.62 -5.12
CA LEU A 26 -16.21 -12.84 -5.50
C LEU A 26 -17.10 -13.57 -6.51
N ASN A 27 -16.69 -14.74 -7.02
CA ASN A 27 -17.35 -15.47 -8.10
C ASN A 27 -17.62 -14.60 -9.35
N ARG A 28 -16.75 -13.61 -9.61
CA ARG A 28 -16.87 -12.70 -10.74
C ARG A 28 -16.57 -13.45 -12.03
N GLU A 29 -17.33 -13.14 -13.09
CA GLU A 29 -17.08 -13.69 -14.41
C GLU A 29 -15.66 -13.31 -14.89
N ARG A 30 -14.98 -14.26 -15.56
CA ARG A 30 -13.57 -14.08 -15.98
C ARG A 30 -13.35 -12.85 -16.84
N SER A 31 -14.23 -12.61 -17.78
CA SER A 31 -14.13 -11.45 -18.68
C SER A 31 -14.23 -10.12 -17.95
N GLU A 32 -15.09 -10.03 -16.95
CA GLU A 32 -15.24 -8.86 -16.09
C GLU A 32 -14.03 -8.71 -15.17
N ALA A 33 -13.58 -9.81 -14.54
CA ALA A 33 -12.41 -9.82 -13.67
C ALA A 33 -11.14 -9.39 -14.41
N GLU A 34 -10.97 -9.81 -15.67
CA GLU A 34 -9.84 -9.41 -16.51
C GLU A 34 -9.88 -7.92 -16.85
N LYS A 35 -11.05 -7.37 -17.19
CA LYS A 35 -11.23 -5.94 -17.43
C LYS A 35 -10.83 -5.11 -16.21
N ILE A 36 -11.35 -5.46 -15.04
CA ILE A 36 -11.06 -4.77 -13.77
C ILE A 36 -9.57 -4.91 -13.40
N ALA A 37 -8.98 -6.07 -13.62
CA ALA A 37 -7.56 -6.30 -13.38
C ALA A 37 -6.68 -5.39 -14.25
N LYS A 38 -6.97 -5.29 -15.54
CA LYS A 38 -6.25 -4.41 -16.47
C LYS A 38 -6.36 -2.95 -16.07
N GLU A 39 -7.56 -2.47 -15.76
CA GLU A 39 -7.78 -1.09 -15.29
C GLU A 39 -6.96 -0.78 -14.03
N ASN A 40 -6.95 -1.67 -13.04
CA ASN A 40 -6.18 -1.46 -11.81
C ASN A 40 -4.67 -1.61 -12.01
N LEU A 41 -4.22 -2.48 -12.89
CA LEU A 41 -2.80 -2.60 -13.26
C LEU A 41 -2.31 -1.33 -13.97
N GLU A 42 -3.07 -0.79 -14.92
CA GLU A 42 -2.76 0.49 -15.56
C GLU A 42 -2.69 1.63 -14.52
N LYS A 43 -3.64 1.67 -13.60
CA LYS A 43 -3.70 2.67 -12.53
C LYS A 43 -2.43 2.71 -11.67
N VAL A 44 -1.81 1.56 -11.43
CA VAL A 44 -0.55 1.47 -10.67
C VAL A 44 0.70 1.48 -11.58
N GLY A 45 0.56 1.82 -12.85
CA GLY A 45 1.67 1.90 -13.81
C GLY A 45 2.23 0.54 -14.25
N MET A 46 1.43 -0.53 -14.13
CA MET A 46 1.76 -1.88 -14.58
C MET A 46 1.02 -2.21 -15.87
N GLY A 47 1.32 -1.44 -16.95
CA GLY A 47 0.68 -1.56 -18.26
C GLY A 47 0.94 -2.91 -18.96
N GLU A 48 0.35 -3.06 -20.14
CA GLU A 48 0.24 -4.31 -20.92
C GLU A 48 1.57 -5.11 -21.03
N ARG A 49 2.69 -4.42 -21.18
CA ARG A 49 4.02 -5.05 -21.30
C ARG A 49 4.40 -5.93 -20.09
N TYR A 50 3.76 -5.74 -18.94
CA TYR A 50 4.04 -6.49 -17.72
C TYR A 50 3.06 -7.64 -17.46
N TRP A 51 1.90 -7.66 -18.13
CA TRP A 51 0.79 -8.57 -17.76
C TRP A 51 1.16 -10.05 -17.78
N GLN A 52 2.02 -10.46 -18.71
CA GLN A 52 2.48 -11.85 -18.84
C GLN A 52 3.78 -12.13 -18.06
N ALA A 53 4.35 -11.13 -17.38
CA ALA A 53 5.56 -11.32 -16.58
C ALA A 53 5.26 -12.13 -15.31
N LYS A 54 6.20 -12.99 -14.93
CA LYS A 54 6.14 -13.71 -13.65
C LYS A 54 6.74 -12.85 -12.53
N PRO A 55 6.35 -13.06 -11.25
CA PRO A 55 6.88 -12.27 -10.13
C PRO A 55 8.40 -12.23 -10.07
N LYS A 56 9.09 -13.32 -10.39
CA LYS A 56 10.56 -13.38 -10.41
C LYS A 56 11.23 -12.46 -11.44
N GLN A 57 10.49 -11.95 -12.40
CA GLN A 57 10.97 -11.04 -13.45
C GLN A 57 10.76 -9.56 -13.08
N LEU A 58 10.13 -9.29 -11.93
CA LEU A 58 9.76 -7.97 -11.49
C LEU A 58 10.71 -7.45 -10.40
N SER A 59 10.93 -6.13 -10.39
CA SER A 59 11.57 -5.45 -9.25
C SER A 59 10.67 -5.47 -8.01
N GLY A 60 11.22 -5.16 -6.83
CA GLY A 60 10.44 -5.05 -5.59
C GLY A 60 9.27 -4.07 -5.71
N GLY A 61 9.53 -2.87 -6.24
CA GLY A 61 8.49 -1.86 -6.46
C GLY A 61 7.41 -2.30 -7.45
N GLN A 62 7.79 -3.02 -8.53
CA GLN A 62 6.82 -3.60 -9.45
C GLN A 62 5.95 -4.67 -8.79
N LYS A 63 6.53 -5.56 -7.98
CA LYS A 63 5.78 -6.56 -7.21
C LYS A 63 4.79 -5.89 -6.26
N GLN A 64 5.20 -4.83 -5.57
CA GLN A 64 4.33 -4.09 -4.67
C GLN A 64 3.17 -3.43 -5.41
N ARG A 65 3.42 -2.83 -6.57
CA ARG A 65 2.38 -2.25 -7.41
C ARG A 65 1.36 -3.30 -7.87
N VAL A 66 1.80 -4.49 -8.25
CA VAL A 66 0.90 -5.62 -8.56
C VAL A 66 0.09 -6.04 -7.34
N ALA A 67 0.69 -6.09 -6.15
CA ALA A 67 -0.03 -6.42 -4.91
C ALA A 67 -1.11 -5.37 -4.57
N ILE A 68 -0.84 -4.09 -4.83
CA ILE A 68 -1.82 -3.00 -4.68
C ILE A 68 -2.96 -3.17 -5.70
N ALA A 69 -2.65 -3.39 -6.99
CA ALA A 69 -3.65 -3.61 -8.03
C ALA A 69 -4.56 -4.82 -7.72
N ARG A 70 -3.97 -5.91 -7.23
CA ARG A 70 -4.72 -7.09 -6.77
C ARG A 70 -5.69 -6.76 -5.63
N ALA A 71 -5.27 -5.94 -4.67
CA ALA A 71 -6.13 -5.52 -3.57
C ALA A 71 -7.27 -4.60 -4.06
N LEU A 72 -6.98 -3.65 -4.95
CA LEU A 72 -7.96 -2.75 -5.56
C LEU A 72 -9.01 -3.51 -6.38
N SER A 73 -8.61 -4.57 -7.08
CA SER A 73 -9.50 -5.36 -7.94
C SER A 73 -10.58 -6.13 -7.17
N MET A 74 -10.44 -6.25 -5.86
CA MET A 74 -11.48 -6.79 -4.98
C MET A 74 -12.59 -5.77 -4.67
N ASN A 75 -12.48 -4.53 -5.17
CA ASN A 75 -13.39 -3.42 -4.88
C ASN A 75 -13.64 -3.22 -3.37
N PRO A 76 -12.58 -3.03 -2.58
CA PRO A 76 -12.69 -2.98 -1.13
C PRO A 76 -13.20 -1.62 -0.63
N ASP A 77 -13.94 -1.62 0.49
CA ASP A 77 -14.29 -0.38 1.22
C ASP A 77 -13.06 0.25 1.91
N ALA A 78 -12.09 -0.56 2.28
CA ALA A 78 -10.83 -0.11 2.89
C ALA A 78 -9.67 -1.07 2.57
N ILE A 79 -8.44 -0.55 2.48
CA ILE A 79 -7.23 -1.35 2.32
C ILE A 79 -6.32 -1.17 3.53
N LEU A 80 -5.83 -2.29 4.08
CA LEU A 80 -4.78 -2.29 5.09
C LEU A 80 -3.43 -2.47 4.41
N PHE A 81 -2.48 -1.59 4.71
CA PHE A 81 -1.09 -1.66 4.28
C PHE A 81 -0.20 -1.94 5.48
N ASP A 82 0.59 -3.00 5.41
CA ASP A 82 1.54 -3.41 6.43
C ASP A 82 2.96 -3.20 5.93
N GLU A 83 3.57 -2.09 6.33
CA GLU A 83 4.89 -1.64 5.92
C GLU A 83 5.16 -1.78 4.40
N PRO A 84 4.37 -1.13 3.53
CA PRO A 84 4.37 -1.39 2.08
C PRO A 84 5.70 -1.04 1.38
N THR A 85 6.60 -0.31 2.03
CA THR A 85 7.88 0.15 1.47
C THR A 85 9.11 -0.52 2.07
N SER A 86 8.97 -1.23 3.21
CA SER A 86 10.10 -1.76 3.98
C SER A 86 10.99 -2.78 3.23
N ALA A 87 10.43 -3.47 2.24
CA ALA A 87 11.16 -4.46 1.43
C ALA A 87 11.64 -3.88 0.09
N LEU A 88 11.58 -2.55 -0.09
CA LEU A 88 11.92 -1.88 -1.35
C LEU A 88 13.29 -1.20 -1.27
N ASP A 89 13.97 -1.14 -2.41
CA ASP A 89 15.11 -0.26 -2.58
C ASP A 89 14.67 1.20 -2.46
N PRO A 90 15.47 2.10 -1.88
CA PRO A 90 15.12 3.51 -1.65
C PRO A 90 14.60 4.23 -2.91
N GLU A 91 15.16 3.90 -4.08
CA GLU A 91 14.74 4.48 -5.37
C GLU A 91 13.29 4.12 -5.75
N MET A 92 12.78 2.98 -5.25
CA MET A 92 11.43 2.48 -5.56
C MET A 92 10.37 2.96 -4.56
N VAL A 93 10.78 3.42 -3.38
CA VAL A 93 9.87 3.86 -2.30
C VAL A 93 8.95 4.98 -2.79
N GLY A 94 9.52 6.02 -3.41
CA GLY A 94 8.78 7.19 -3.87
C GLY A 94 7.65 6.87 -4.84
N GLU A 95 7.86 5.92 -5.76
CA GLU A 95 6.83 5.51 -6.73
C GLU A 95 5.63 4.84 -6.04
N VAL A 96 5.89 3.98 -5.04
CA VAL A 96 4.82 3.28 -4.31
C VAL A 96 4.06 4.26 -3.41
N LEU A 97 4.76 5.15 -2.70
CA LEU A 97 4.13 6.18 -1.87
C LEU A 97 3.27 7.13 -2.71
N LYS A 98 3.73 7.49 -3.92
CA LYS A 98 2.94 8.33 -4.85
C LYS A 98 1.62 7.65 -5.23
N ILE A 99 1.63 6.37 -5.57
CA ILE A 99 0.41 5.62 -5.87
C ILE A 99 -0.54 5.63 -4.66
N MET A 100 -0.02 5.39 -3.45
CA MET A 100 -0.85 5.41 -2.24
C MET A 100 -1.42 6.81 -1.97
N GLN A 101 -0.67 7.86 -2.23
CA GLN A 101 -1.15 9.25 -2.14
C GLN A 101 -2.29 9.52 -3.13
N ASP A 102 -2.15 9.08 -4.38
CA ASP A 102 -3.18 9.24 -5.40
C ASP A 102 -4.46 8.49 -5.01
N LEU A 103 -4.35 7.27 -4.47
CA LEU A 103 -5.48 6.50 -3.95
C LEU A 103 -6.18 7.20 -2.77
N ALA A 104 -5.41 7.84 -1.87
CA ALA A 104 -5.97 8.63 -0.77
C ALA A 104 -6.77 9.83 -1.29
N GLN A 105 -6.25 10.54 -2.31
CA GLN A 105 -6.92 11.67 -2.94
C GLN A 105 -8.21 11.26 -3.68
N GLU A 106 -8.27 10.04 -4.19
CA GLU A 106 -9.50 9.46 -4.76
C GLU A 106 -10.54 9.05 -3.70
N GLY A 107 -10.22 9.18 -2.41
CA GLY A 107 -11.13 8.90 -1.30
C GLY A 107 -11.11 7.45 -0.81
N LEU A 108 -10.13 6.64 -1.21
CA LEU A 108 -10.00 5.28 -0.69
C LEU A 108 -9.63 5.31 0.79
N THR A 109 -10.41 4.61 1.62
CA THR A 109 -10.08 4.44 3.03
C THR A 109 -8.86 3.52 3.18
N MET A 110 -7.84 3.98 3.89
CA MET A 110 -6.61 3.21 4.11
C MET A 110 -6.22 3.22 5.59
N ILE A 111 -5.77 2.07 6.08
CA ILE A 111 -5.04 1.94 7.34
C ILE A 111 -3.62 1.53 6.98
N VAL A 112 -2.64 2.36 7.33
CA VAL A 112 -1.26 2.18 6.91
C VAL A 112 -0.34 2.08 8.12
N VAL A 113 0.35 0.96 8.26
CA VAL A 113 1.50 0.82 9.16
C VAL A 113 2.74 1.20 8.36
N THR A 114 3.47 2.21 8.81
CA THR A 114 4.61 2.73 8.05
C THR A 114 5.63 3.42 8.98
N HIS A 115 6.87 3.46 8.52
CA HIS A 115 7.95 4.28 9.09
C HIS A 115 8.28 5.50 8.19
N GLU A 116 7.51 5.72 7.12
CA GLU A 116 7.63 6.88 6.23
C GLU A 116 6.90 8.08 6.86
N MET A 117 7.62 8.82 7.70
CA MET A 117 7.01 9.87 8.54
C MET A 117 6.48 11.06 7.73
N GLU A 118 7.17 11.44 6.65
CA GLU A 118 6.70 12.51 5.75
C GLU A 118 5.40 12.12 5.06
N PHE A 119 5.33 10.89 4.54
CA PHE A 119 4.11 10.36 3.95
C PHE A 119 2.96 10.33 4.97
N ALA A 120 3.21 9.82 6.18
CA ALA A 120 2.19 9.79 7.23
C ALA A 120 1.70 11.19 7.58
N ARG A 121 2.59 12.19 7.68
CA ARG A 121 2.23 13.58 7.96
C ARG A 121 1.38 14.19 6.85
N ASP A 122 1.77 13.97 5.59
CA ASP A 122 1.21 14.70 4.45
C ASP A 122 -0.08 14.07 3.89
N VAL A 123 -0.31 12.77 4.13
CA VAL A 123 -1.41 12.02 3.52
C VAL A 123 -2.49 11.60 4.53
N SER A 124 -2.14 11.40 5.79
CA SER A 124 -3.11 10.87 6.76
C SER A 124 -4.06 11.95 7.30
N HIS A 125 -5.28 11.52 7.65
CA HIS A 125 -6.25 12.34 8.38
C HIS A 125 -6.14 12.16 9.89
N ARG A 126 -5.57 11.03 10.32
CA ARG A 126 -5.36 10.64 11.71
C ARG A 126 -4.11 9.79 11.81
N VAL A 127 -3.27 10.08 12.79
CA VAL A 127 -2.07 9.31 13.10
C VAL A 127 -2.23 8.66 14.47
N ILE A 128 -1.78 7.42 14.58
CA ILE A 128 -1.78 6.64 15.81
C ILE A 128 -0.33 6.20 16.06
N PHE A 129 0.24 6.65 17.18
CA PHE A 129 1.53 6.17 17.65
C PHE A 129 1.33 5.00 18.63
N MET A 130 1.94 3.87 18.31
CA MET A 130 1.87 2.67 19.16
C MET A 130 3.21 2.40 19.82
N ASP A 131 3.20 2.13 21.11
CA ASP A 131 4.37 1.68 21.88
C ASP A 131 3.97 0.50 22.77
N LYS A 132 4.80 -0.55 22.82
CA LYS A 132 4.58 -1.76 23.64
C LYS A 132 3.20 -2.41 23.51
N GLY A 133 2.64 -2.39 22.29
CA GLY A 133 1.37 -3.04 21.99
C GLY A 133 0.12 -2.26 22.40
N VAL A 134 0.26 -1.01 22.81
CA VAL A 134 -0.85 -0.11 23.15
C VAL A 134 -0.77 1.18 22.32
N ILE A 135 -1.90 1.85 22.16
CA ILE A 135 -1.94 3.20 21.60
C ILE A 135 -1.38 4.16 22.66
N ALA A 136 -0.20 4.73 22.38
CA ALA A 136 0.44 5.69 23.24
C ALA A 136 -0.10 7.10 23.00
N GLU A 137 -0.29 7.48 21.74
CA GLU A 137 -0.84 8.77 21.36
C GLU A 137 -1.56 8.69 20.03
N GLU A 138 -2.60 9.49 19.86
CA GLU A 138 -3.31 9.63 18.60
C GLU A 138 -3.79 11.06 18.38
N GLY A 139 -3.87 11.48 17.12
CA GLY A 139 -4.32 12.83 16.79
C GLY A 139 -4.27 13.14 15.31
N LYS A 140 -4.51 14.40 14.99
CA LYS A 140 -4.26 14.91 13.65
C LYS A 140 -2.76 14.94 13.37
N PRO A 141 -2.33 14.73 12.12
CA PRO A 141 -0.91 14.80 11.75
C PRO A 141 -0.25 16.10 12.21
N GLU A 142 -0.89 17.22 11.96
CA GLU A 142 -0.38 18.54 12.33
C GLU A 142 -0.04 18.64 13.83
N ASP A 143 -0.91 18.13 14.69
CA ASP A 143 -0.71 18.17 16.14
C ASP A 143 0.38 17.19 16.58
N LEU A 144 0.28 15.94 16.13
CA LEU A 144 1.16 14.85 16.57
C LEU A 144 2.61 15.04 16.11
N PHE A 145 2.82 15.54 14.89
CA PHE A 145 4.16 15.75 14.35
C PHE A 145 4.81 17.06 14.81
N THR A 146 4.05 18.09 15.20
CA THR A 146 4.62 19.37 15.65
C THR A 146 4.64 19.57 17.15
N ASN A 147 3.64 19.04 17.86
CA ASN A 147 3.49 19.22 19.30
C ASN A 147 2.97 17.96 20.00
N PRO A 148 3.70 16.82 19.91
CA PRO A 148 3.32 15.60 20.59
C PRO A 148 3.27 15.80 22.10
N LYS A 149 2.30 15.17 22.76
CA LYS A 149 2.08 15.31 24.20
C LYS A 149 2.89 14.30 25.00
N GLU A 150 2.92 13.06 24.51
CA GLU A 150 3.58 11.96 25.19
C GLU A 150 5.10 11.98 24.96
N ASP A 151 5.86 11.75 26.03
CA ASP A 151 7.32 11.80 25.95
C ASP A 151 7.89 10.73 25.02
N ARG A 152 7.25 9.56 24.95
CA ARG A 152 7.65 8.49 24.02
C ARG A 152 7.44 8.88 22.56
N THR A 153 6.37 9.59 22.26
CA THR A 153 6.10 10.13 20.91
C THR A 153 7.17 11.16 20.54
N LYS A 154 7.51 12.07 21.45
CA LYS A 154 8.58 13.08 21.26
C LYS A 154 9.92 12.42 20.98
N GLU A 155 10.31 11.44 21.80
CA GLU A 155 11.56 10.70 21.66
C GLU A 155 11.64 9.97 20.29
N PHE A 156 10.53 9.35 19.85
CA PHE A 156 10.45 8.68 18.58
C PHE A 156 10.59 9.66 17.42
N LEU A 157 9.81 10.72 17.41
CA LEU A 157 9.78 11.70 16.31
C LEU A 157 11.09 12.49 16.20
N GLN A 158 11.79 12.78 17.30
CA GLN A 158 13.11 13.42 17.26
C GLN A 158 14.16 12.66 16.44
N ARG A 159 13.99 11.36 16.24
CA ARG A 159 14.89 10.53 15.41
C ARG A 159 14.62 10.65 13.92
N TYR A 160 13.42 11.03 13.52
CA TYR A 160 12.95 11.05 12.14
C TYR A 160 12.76 12.46 11.55
N LEU A 161 12.57 13.46 12.39
CA LEU A 161 12.30 14.85 11.99
C LEU A 161 13.53 15.77 12.10
N LYS A 162 14.72 15.21 11.90
CA LYS A 162 15.96 15.99 11.86
C LYS A 162 16.20 16.57 10.47
#